data_012d7deaa7a9360d91c08558249934c9
#
_entry.id   012d7deaa7a9360d91c08558249934c9
#
_cell.length_a   1.000
_cell.length_b   1.000
_cell.length_c   1.000
_cell.angle_alpha   90.00
_cell.angle_beta   90.00
_cell.angle_gamma   90.00
#
_symmetry.space_group_name_H-M   'P 1'
#
loop_
_entity.id
_entity.type
_entity.pdbx_description
1 polymer ?
#
loop_
_entity_poly.entity_id
_entity_poly.type
_entity_poly.pdbx_seq_one_letter_code
_entity_poly.pdbx_strand_id
1 'polypeptide(L)'
;MFVLLLSSWMVVAQSYQFKHLEVSDGLSNNSVNTICKDRDGFMWFGTTTGLNRYDGYTFKIYQHAENDPGSLPDNYITDIVEMPDGRFWVNTGRGYVLFDKEQDCFITDVTGFMKNLESGGVPEQVFVDREGNTCLSVAGEGCYRYKEGGKRLFFSYVEHSLPEHGVTQIAECSDGLLLIYNTGLLVCLDRATLAIKWQSDEIKKYIPAGKTIEFSLFVDRDNCIWAYSLMGIWAYDCGTKSWRTDLTAIWSSRPDVIIHAVAQDIEGRIWVGKDYDGIDVLEKETGKVTSLVAHDDNGRSLPHNTIYDLYADRDGIMWVGTYKKGVSYYSESIFKFNMYEWGDITCIEQADENRLWLGTNDHGILLWNRSTGKAEPFWRDAEGQLPNPVVSMLKSKDGKLWVGTFNGGLYCMNGSQIRSYKEGVGNALASNNVWALVEDDKGRIWIASLGGGLQCLEPVSGTFETYTSSNSALLENNVTSLCWVDNNTLFFGTANQGVGMMDMRTREIKKIQGQSGNVKLSNDAVNHVYKD
;
A
#
# COMPACT_ATOMS: atom_id res chain seq x y z
N MET A 1 -23.62 -37.76 20.09
CA MET A 1 -22.30 -37.15 20.28
C MET A 1 -22.01 -36.34 19.04
N PHE A 2 -22.42 -35.06 19.04
CA PHE A 2 -22.22 -34.14 17.93
C PHE A 2 -20.80 -33.54 18.07
N VAL A 3 -19.94 -33.81 17.10
CA VAL A 3 -18.63 -33.19 17.00
C VAL A 3 -18.82 -31.86 16.26
N LEU A 4 -18.78 -30.74 16.96
CA LEU A 4 -18.68 -29.39 16.40
C LEU A 4 -17.26 -29.21 15.85
N LEU A 5 -17.14 -29.28 14.54
CA LEU A 5 -15.95 -28.80 13.82
C LEU A 5 -15.96 -27.26 13.87
N LEU A 6 -15.25 -26.70 14.85
CA LEU A 6 -14.85 -25.29 14.85
C LEU A 6 -13.76 -25.10 13.78
N SER A 7 -14.15 -24.68 12.60
CA SER A 7 -13.21 -24.10 11.64
C SER A 7 -12.77 -22.74 12.19
N SER A 8 -11.60 -22.69 12.81
CA SER A 8 -10.93 -21.43 13.13
C SER A 8 -10.52 -20.76 11.80
N TRP A 9 -11.31 -19.83 11.34
CA TRP A 9 -10.87 -18.89 10.34
C TRP A 9 -9.76 -18.04 10.97
N MET A 10 -8.53 -18.26 10.56
CA MET A 10 -7.44 -17.33 10.86
C MET A 10 -7.79 -16.03 10.17
N VAL A 11 -8.24 -15.04 10.91
CA VAL A 11 -8.29 -13.65 10.48
C VAL A 11 -6.82 -13.22 10.38
N VAL A 12 -6.28 -13.27 9.18
CA VAL A 12 -5.03 -12.58 8.88
C VAL A 12 -5.35 -11.10 9.08
N ALA A 13 -4.73 -10.48 10.08
CA ALA A 13 -4.88 -9.04 10.28
C ALA A 13 -4.47 -8.34 8.98
N GLN A 14 -5.40 -7.63 8.36
CA GLN A 14 -5.17 -6.91 7.12
C GLN A 14 -4.09 -5.85 7.39
N SER A 15 -2.93 -6.00 6.77
CA SER A 15 -1.84 -5.05 6.90
C SER A 15 -2.02 -3.95 5.87
N TYR A 16 -2.41 -2.76 6.32
CA TYR A 16 -2.47 -1.56 5.48
C TYR A 16 -1.06 -1.07 5.19
N GLN A 17 -0.64 -1.12 3.93
CA GLN A 17 0.67 -0.66 3.48
C GLN A 17 0.49 0.41 2.42
N PHE A 18 1.20 1.52 2.56
CA PHE A 18 1.11 2.70 1.70
C PHE A 18 2.36 2.86 0.83
N LYS A 19 2.18 3.40 -0.36
CA LYS A 19 3.24 4.06 -1.12
C LYS A 19 3.11 5.57 -0.96
N HIS A 20 4.21 6.28 -1.13
CA HIS A 20 4.30 7.72 -0.89
C HIS A 20 4.84 8.43 -2.11
N LEU A 21 4.38 9.66 -2.33
CA LEU A 21 4.86 10.60 -3.34
C LEU A 21 5.09 11.94 -2.64
N GLU A 22 6.30 12.44 -2.74
CA GLU A 22 6.75 13.67 -2.08
C GLU A 22 7.35 14.68 -3.08
N VAL A 23 7.85 15.79 -2.58
CA VAL A 23 8.59 16.79 -3.40
C VAL A 23 9.77 16.15 -4.11
N SER A 24 10.43 15.17 -3.51
CA SER A 24 11.51 14.39 -4.16
C SER A 24 11.08 13.65 -5.41
N ASP A 25 9.79 13.32 -5.53
CA ASP A 25 9.19 12.65 -6.70
C ASP A 25 8.64 13.65 -7.72
N GLY A 26 8.67 14.96 -7.42
CA GLY A 26 8.23 16.02 -8.31
C GLY A 26 6.95 16.75 -7.88
N LEU A 27 6.37 16.45 -6.72
CA LEU A 27 5.24 17.20 -6.17
C LEU A 27 5.65 18.62 -5.80
N SER A 28 4.79 19.62 -6.00
CA SER A 28 5.12 21.03 -5.71
C SER A 28 5.27 21.34 -4.22
N ASN A 29 4.55 20.61 -3.36
CA ASN A 29 4.60 20.75 -1.90
C ASN A 29 4.08 19.49 -1.20
N ASN A 30 4.66 19.17 -0.05
CA ASN A 30 4.25 18.04 0.77
C ASN A 30 2.96 18.27 1.60
N SER A 31 2.37 19.46 1.59
CA SER A 31 1.06 19.73 2.20
C SER A 31 -0.02 19.67 1.11
N VAL A 32 -0.78 18.58 1.09
CA VAL A 32 -1.77 18.29 0.05
C VAL A 32 -3.16 18.48 0.63
N ASN A 33 -3.87 19.49 0.12
CA ASN A 33 -5.16 19.94 0.64
C ASN A 33 -6.36 19.25 -0.03
N THR A 34 -6.22 18.86 -1.31
CA THR A 34 -7.32 18.26 -2.07
C THR A 34 -6.79 17.33 -3.16
N ILE A 35 -7.56 16.29 -3.47
CA ILE A 35 -7.23 15.23 -4.43
C ILE A 35 -8.41 14.99 -5.33
N CYS A 36 -8.16 14.93 -6.65
CA CYS A 36 -9.19 14.63 -7.65
C CYS A 36 -8.60 13.74 -8.75
N LYS A 37 -9.39 12.82 -9.31
CA LYS A 37 -9.07 12.06 -10.52
C LYS A 37 -9.95 12.54 -11.66
N ASP A 38 -9.33 12.95 -12.78
CA ASP A 38 -10.09 13.39 -13.94
C ASP A 38 -10.60 12.21 -14.78
N ARG A 39 -11.41 12.51 -15.78
CA ARG A 39 -12.01 11.51 -16.69
C ARG A 39 -10.99 10.83 -17.59
N ASP A 40 -9.84 11.49 -17.84
CA ASP A 40 -8.74 10.94 -18.62
C ASP A 40 -7.84 10.03 -17.79
N GLY A 41 -8.07 9.97 -16.46
CA GLY A 41 -7.37 9.11 -15.53
C GLY A 41 -6.17 9.76 -14.83
N PHE A 42 -5.90 11.05 -15.08
CA PHE A 42 -4.86 11.78 -14.35
C PHE A 42 -5.30 12.10 -12.93
N MET A 43 -4.35 11.99 -12.00
CA MET A 43 -4.55 12.48 -10.64
C MET A 43 -4.18 13.95 -10.53
N TRP A 44 -4.99 14.70 -9.82
CA TRP A 44 -4.77 16.11 -9.54
C TRP A 44 -4.64 16.33 -8.05
N PHE A 45 -3.62 17.07 -7.66
CA PHE A 45 -3.33 17.38 -6.26
C PHE A 45 -3.22 18.89 -6.06
N GLY A 46 -4.13 19.43 -5.27
CA GLY A 46 -4.05 20.81 -4.81
C GLY A 46 -3.18 20.89 -3.56
N THR A 47 -2.15 21.73 -3.60
CA THR A 47 -1.21 21.91 -2.50
C THR A 47 -1.18 23.36 -2.01
N THR A 48 -0.39 23.62 -0.98
CA THR A 48 -0.16 25.00 -0.51
C THR A 48 0.70 25.83 -1.47
N THR A 49 1.35 25.21 -2.48
CA THR A 49 2.23 25.91 -3.44
C THR A 49 1.98 25.55 -4.90
N GLY A 50 0.76 25.22 -5.27
CA GLY A 50 0.35 25.01 -6.65
C GLY A 50 -0.56 23.82 -6.85
N LEU A 51 -1.03 23.70 -8.09
CA LEU A 51 -1.81 22.58 -8.60
C LEU A 51 -0.89 21.61 -9.32
N ASN A 52 -1.05 20.32 -9.09
CA ASN A 52 -0.20 19.27 -9.66
C ASN A 52 -1.05 18.27 -10.43
N ARG A 53 -0.64 17.93 -11.67
CA ARG A 53 -1.21 16.82 -12.43
C ARG A 53 -0.21 15.67 -12.47
N TYR A 54 -0.65 14.49 -12.14
CA TYR A 54 0.17 13.26 -12.08
C TYR A 54 -0.36 12.22 -13.06
N ASP A 55 0.52 11.68 -13.89
CA ASP A 55 0.20 10.68 -14.92
C ASP A 55 0.50 9.24 -14.52
N GLY A 56 0.87 9.02 -13.27
CA GLY A 56 1.35 7.73 -12.75
C GLY A 56 2.87 7.62 -12.69
N TYR A 57 3.61 8.55 -13.31
CA TYR A 57 5.08 8.55 -13.40
C TYR A 57 5.68 9.92 -13.08
N THR A 58 5.11 11.00 -13.61
CA THR A 58 5.66 12.35 -13.52
C THR A 58 4.60 13.37 -13.09
N PHE A 59 5.06 14.44 -12.47
CA PHE A 59 4.23 15.58 -12.10
C PHE A 59 4.39 16.73 -13.10
N LYS A 60 3.27 17.31 -13.52
CA LYS A 60 3.22 18.63 -14.12
C LYS A 60 2.69 19.61 -13.10
N ILE A 61 3.45 20.67 -12.82
CA ILE A 61 3.15 21.67 -11.80
C ILE A 61 2.63 22.94 -12.45
N TYR A 62 1.57 23.51 -11.87
CA TYR A 62 1.01 24.81 -12.21
C TYR A 62 1.12 25.74 -11.01
N GLN A 63 1.70 26.92 -11.23
CA GLN A 63 1.93 27.92 -10.18
C GLN A 63 1.64 29.32 -10.71
N HIS A 64 1.52 30.26 -9.77
CA HIS A 64 1.42 31.67 -10.10
C HIS A 64 2.72 32.18 -10.75
N ALA A 65 2.58 32.95 -11.83
CA ALA A 65 3.67 33.64 -12.51
C ALA A 65 3.27 35.11 -12.75
N GLU A 66 4.06 36.06 -12.24
CA GLU A 66 3.73 37.50 -12.25
C GLU A 66 3.42 38.10 -13.63
N ASN A 67 4.01 37.57 -14.69
CA ASN A 67 3.88 38.10 -16.05
C ASN A 67 3.07 37.19 -16.99
N ASP A 68 2.37 36.20 -16.43
CA ASP A 68 1.54 35.25 -17.18
C ASP A 68 0.09 35.33 -16.71
N PRO A 69 -0.79 36.00 -17.43
CA PRO A 69 -2.21 36.12 -17.08
C PRO A 69 -2.96 34.78 -17.17
N GLY A 70 -2.39 33.79 -17.87
CA GLY A 70 -2.91 32.41 -17.93
C GLY A 70 -2.44 31.52 -16.80
N SER A 71 -1.62 32.02 -15.87
CA SER A 71 -1.17 31.29 -14.69
C SER A 71 -2.20 31.35 -13.54
N LEU A 72 -1.98 30.55 -12.49
CA LEU A 72 -2.77 30.62 -11.25
C LEU A 72 -2.72 32.01 -10.63
N PRO A 73 -3.85 32.54 -10.09
CA PRO A 73 -3.85 33.81 -9.38
C PRO A 73 -3.23 33.70 -7.98
N ASP A 74 -3.25 32.48 -7.40
CA ASP A 74 -2.70 32.15 -6.08
C ASP A 74 -2.30 30.67 -6.05
N ASN A 75 -1.23 30.36 -5.33
CA ASN A 75 -0.71 28.98 -5.26
C ASN A 75 -1.40 28.10 -4.21
N TYR A 76 -2.19 28.67 -3.31
CA TYR A 76 -2.89 27.91 -2.26
C TYR A 76 -4.17 27.32 -2.84
N ILE A 77 -4.19 26.01 -3.07
CA ILE A 77 -5.31 25.30 -3.69
C ILE A 77 -6.08 24.53 -2.61
N THR A 78 -7.41 24.69 -2.59
CA THR A 78 -8.28 24.06 -1.58
C THR A 78 -9.34 23.14 -2.15
N ASP A 79 -9.69 23.31 -3.45
CA ASP A 79 -10.69 22.46 -4.09
C ASP A 79 -10.46 22.36 -5.60
N ILE A 80 -10.85 21.23 -6.19
CA ILE A 80 -10.71 20.94 -7.64
C ILE A 80 -11.95 20.17 -8.08
N VAL A 81 -12.75 20.75 -8.98
CA VAL A 81 -13.97 20.13 -9.51
C VAL A 81 -13.94 20.07 -11.04
N GLU A 82 -13.89 18.87 -11.62
CA GLU A 82 -13.97 18.70 -13.07
C GLU A 82 -15.41 18.88 -13.56
N MET A 83 -15.60 19.80 -14.52
CA MET A 83 -16.87 20.02 -15.19
C MET A 83 -17.14 18.98 -16.30
N PRO A 84 -18.41 18.81 -16.70
CA PRO A 84 -18.78 17.92 -17.82
C PRO A 84 -18.13 18.23 -19.16
N ASP A 85 -17.73 19.47 -19.39
CA ASP A 85 -17.03 19.93 -20.61
C ASP A 85 -15.50 19.72 -20.57
N GLY A 86 -14.97 19.17 -19.45
CA GLY A 86 -13.56 18.89 -19.26
C GLY A 86 -12.74 20.03 -18.66
N ARG A 87 -13.32 21.22 -18.47
CA ARG A 87 -12.69 22.30 -17.69
C ARG A 87 -12.78 22.00 -16.20
N PHE A 88 -11.94 22.68 -15.42
CA PHE A 88 -11.96 22.56 -13.96
C PHE A 88 -12.33 23.88 -13.31
N TRP A 89 -13.14 23.82 -12.28
CA TRP A 89 -13.17 24.83 -11.25
C TRP A 89 -12.07 24.51 -10.24
N VAL A 90 -11.19 25.47 -10.00
CA VAL A 90 -10.09 25.36 -9.03
C VAL A 90 -10.26 26.46 -7.99
N ASN A 91 -10.43 26.09 -6.74
CA ASN A 91 -10.51 27.04 -5.64
C ASN A 91 -9.11 27.37 -5.15
N THR A 92 -8.81 28.67 -5.18
CA THR A 92 -7.51 29.21 -4.75
C THR A 92 -7.68 30.09 -3.53
N GLY A 93 -6.59 30.54 -2.92
CA GLY A 93 -6.64 31.53 -1.84
C GLY A 93 -7.34 32.86 -2.22
N ARG A 94 -7.62 33.09 -3.51
CA ARG A 94 -8.37 34.23 -4.06
C ARG A 94 -9.75 33.87 -4.59
N GLY A 95 -10.24 32.66 -4.34
CA GLY A 95 -11.52 32.14 -4.81
C GLY A 95 -11.40 31.25 -6.06
N TYR A 96 -12.55 30.86 -6.58
CA TYR A 96 -12.65 29.95 -7.72
C TYR A 96 -12.23 30.61 -9.04
N VAL A 97 -11.44 29.88 -9.82
CA VAL A 97 -11.03 30.19 -11.18
C VAL A 97 -11.32 28.99 -12.09
N LEU A 98 -11.39 29.20 -13.38
CA LEU A 98 -11.51 28.12 -14.36
C LEU A 98 -10.13 27.74 -14.89
N PHE A 99 -9.88 26.45 -15.03
CA PHE A 99 -8.75 25.91 -15.76
C PHE A 99 -9.23 25.25 -17.04
N ASP A 100 -8.74 25.73 -18.17
CA ASP A 100 -8.98 25.15 -19.48
C ASP A 100 -7.89 24.14 -19.80
N LYS A 101 -8.26 22.85 -19.77
CA LYS A 101 -7.34 21.73 -19.98
C LYS A 101 -6.82 21.65 -21.43
N GLU A 102 -7.60 22.10 -22.43
CA GLU A 102 -7.21 22.08 -23.83
C GLU A 102 -6.21 23.19 -24.13
N GLN A 103 -6.45 24.40 -23.59
CA GLN A 103 -5.57 25.55 -23.75
C GLN A 103 -4.42 25.56 -22.72
N ASP A 104 -4.49 24.69 -21.70
CA ASP A 104 -3.51 24.55 -20.63
C ASP A 104 -3.27 25.87 -19.87
N CYS A 105 -4.34 26.64 -19.61
CA CYS A 105 -4.30 27.96 -18.98
C CYS A 105 -5.45 28.18 -18.00
N PHE A 106 -5.26 29.14 -17.08
CA PHE A 106 -6.27 29.58 -16.12
C PHE A 106 -7.01 30.82 -16.63
N ILE A 107 -8.32 30.82 -16.46
CA ILE A 107 -9.21 31.94 -16.68
C ILE A 107 -9.57 32.52 -15.30
N THR A 108 -8.90 33.59 -14.94
CA THR A 108 -9.03 34.21 -13.60
C THR A 108 -10.23 35.13 -13.48
N ASP A 109 -10.65 35.78 -14.59
CA ASP A 109 -11.89 36.53 -14.64
C ASP A 109 -13.08 35.67 -15.08
N VAL A 110 -13.80 35.13 -14.10
CA VAL A 110 -14.99 34.31 -14.32
C VAL A 110 -16.28 35.11 -14.53
N THR A 111 -16.21 36.44 -14.55
CA THR A 111 -17.37 37.33 -14.66
C THR A 111 -18.17 37.07 -15.92
N GLY A 112 -17.49 36.85 -17.04
CA GLY A 112 -18.14 36.51 -18.30
C GLY A 112 -18.91 35.19 -18.25
N PHE A 113 -18.36 34.20 -17.60
CA PHE A 113 -19.00 32.91 -17.38
C PHE A 113 -20.25 33.07 -16.46
N MET A 114 -20.12 33.78 -15.35
CA MET A 114 -21.22 34.00 -14.40
C MET A 114 -22.36 34.81 -15.00
N LYS A 115 -22.08 35.79 -15.85
CA LYS A 115 -23.10 36.55 -16.61
C LYS A 115 -23.96 35.65 -17.49
N ASN A 116 -23.39 34.60 -18.09
CA ASN A 116 -24.17 33.63 -18.88
C ASN A 116 -25.16 32.85 -18.01
N LEU A 117 -24.93 32.80 -16.70
CA LEU A 117 -25.84 32.24 -15.69
C LEU A 117 -26.78 33.31 -15.10
N GLU A 118 -26.75 34.54 -15.61
CA GLU A 118 -27.47 35.69 -15.04
C GLU A 118 -27.14 35.94 -13.55
N SER A 119 -25.93 35.65 -13.16
CA SER A 119 -25.38 35.90 -11.81
C SER A 119 -24.42 37.08 -11.85
N GLY A 120 -24.49 37.92 -10.81
CA GLY A 120 -23.55 39.03 -10.61
C GLY A 120 -22.41 38.65 -9.66
N GLY A 121 -22.52 37.54 -8.97
CA GLY A 121 -21.57 37.07 -7.95
C GLY A 121 -20.54 36.10 -8.49
N VAL A 122 -19.69 35.62 -7.58
CA VAL A 122 -18.75 34.52 -7.83
C VAL A 122 -19.15 33.31 -6.99
N PRO A 123 -18.84 32.08 -7.43
CA PRO A 123 -19.21 30.89 -6.67
C PRO A 123 -18.43 30.79 -5.35
N GLU A 124 -19.14 30.48 -4.26
CA GLU A 124 -18.54 30.05 -2.99
C GLU A 124 -18.33 28.54 -2.93
N GLN A 125 -19.20 27.78 -3.62
CA GLN A 125 -19.13 26.34 -3.71
C GLN A 125 -19.47 25.86 -5.13
N VAL A 126 -18.78 24.83 -5.57
CA VAL A 126 -18.98 24.18 -6.87
C VAL A 126 -19.14 22.67 -6.65
N PHE A 127 -20.10 22.08 -7.36
CA PHE A 127 -20.34 20.64 -7.32
C PHE A 127 -20.86 20.17 -8.67
N VAL A 128 -20.52 18.95 -9.09
CA VAL A 128 -21.08 18.32 -10.29
C VAL A 128 -21.91 17.11 -9.88
N ASP A 129 -23.20 17.11 -10.20
CA ASP A 129 -24.11 16.03 -9.86
C ASP A 129 -23.93 14.80 -10.76
N ARG A 130 -24.56 13.66 -10.38
CA ARG A 130 -24.45 12.39 -11.11
C ARG A 130 -25.02 12.43 -12.54
N GLU A 131 -25.89 13.41 -12.85
CA GLU A 131 -26.42 13.65 -14.19
C GLU A 131 -25.51 14.54 -15.05
N GLY A 132 -24.42 15.01 -14.49
CA GLY A 132 -23.47 15.91 -15.14
C GLY A 132 -23.99 17.35 -15.21
N ASN A 133 -24.76 17.81 -14.25
CA ASN A 133 -25.07 19.23 -14.11
C ASN A 133 -24.10 19.87 -13.12
N THR A 134 -23.66 21.08 -13.42
CA THR A 134 -22.87 21.88 -12.49
C THR A 134 -23.80 22.63 -11.54
N CYS A 135 -23.52 22.53 -10.25
CA CYS A 135 -24.22 23.21 -9.17
C CYS A 135 -23.29 24.25 -8.55
N LEU A 136 -23.75 25.50 -8.45
CA LEU A 136 -23.00 26.61 -7.88
C LEU A 136 -23.78 27.23 -6.73
N SER A 137 -23.16 27.42 -5.57
CA SER A 137 -23.69 28.33 -4.54
C SER A 137 -23.01 29.69 -4.70
N VAL A 138 -23.82 30.74 -4.81
CA VAL A 138 -23.38 32.12 -4.95
C VAL A 138 -23.90 32.93 -3.75
N ALA A 139 -23.00 33.54 -3.01
CA ALA A 139 -23.32 34.34 -1.83
C ALA A 139 -24.27 35.49 -2.15
N GLY A 140 -25.28 35.72 -1.30
CA GLY A 140 -26.29 36.77 -1.49
C GLY A 140 -27.33 36.47 -2.57
N GLU A 141 -27.16 35.41 -3.37
CA GLU A 141 -28.08 35.08 -4.47
C GLU A 141 -28.79 33.76 -4.21
N GLY A 142 -28.07 32.63 -4.33
CA GLY A 142 -28.71 31.32 -4.25
C GLY A 142 -27.90 30.19 -4.86
N CYS A 143 -28.59 29.09 -5.15
CA CYS A 143 -28.02 27.92 -5.80
C CYS A 143 -28.46 27.83 -7.26
N TYR A 144 -27.49 27.72 -8.14
CA TYR A 144 -27.70 27.48 -9.59
C TYR A 144 -27.42 26.04 -9.91
N ARG A 145 -28.26 25.40 -10.71
CA ARG A 145 -28.05 24.09 -11.32
C ARG A 145 -28.21 24.19 -12.83
N TYR A 146 -27.20 23.88 -13.58
CA TYR A 146 -27.21 24.02 -15.04
C TYR A 146 -26.39 22.92 -15.72
N LYS A 147 -26.70 22.72 -16.99
CA LYS A 147 -25.90 21.93 -17.93
C LYS A 147 -25.58 22.82 -19.13
N GLU A 148 -24.39 22.70 -19.69
CA GLU A 148 -23.99 23.49 -20.84
C GLU A 148 -24.94 23.25 -22.02
N GLY A 149 -25.47 24.34 -22.62
CA GLY A 149 -26.51 24.27 -23.65
C GLY A 149 -27.90 23.76 -23.19
N GLY A 150 -28.08 23.53 -21.89
CA GLY A 150 -29.31 23.01 -21.29
C GLY A 150 -30.09 24.03 -20.47
N LYS A 151 -31.10 23.53 -19.78
CA LYS A 151 -31.93 24.33 -18.88
C LYS A 151 -31.14 24.71 -17.64
N ARG A 152 -31.22 25.99 -17.24
CA ARG A 152 -30.77 26.48 -15.94
C ARG A 152 -31.93 26.45 -14.93
N LEU A 153 -31.67 25.98 -13.74
CA LEU A 153 -32.52 26.14 -12.57
C LEU A 153 -31.85 27.09 -11.57
N PHE A 154 -32.65 27.87 -10.88
CA PHE A 154 -32.18 28.78 -9.86
C PHE A 154 -33.05 28.65 -8.60
N PHE A 155 -32.43 28.67 -7.44
CA PHE A 155 -33.04 28.61 -6.13
C PHE A 155 -32.52 29.79 -5.29
N SER A 156 -33.42 30.75 -5.02
CA SER A 156 -33.08 31.95 -4.24
C SER A 156 -33.07 31.63 -2.74
N TYR A 157 -32.00 31.99 -2.04
CA TYR A 157 -31.91 31.85 -0.59
C TYR A 157 -32.89 32.79 0.12
N VAL A 158 -33.02 34.04 -0.35
CA VAL A 158 -33.89 35.07 0.23
C VAL A 158 -35.37 34.66 0.14
N GLU A 159 -35.83 34.20 -1.03
CA GLU A 159 -37.22 33.81 -1.22
C GLU A 159 -37.63 32.62 -0.34
N HIS A 160 -36.68 31.79 0.07
CA HIS A 160 -36.92 30.61 0.91
C HIS A 160 -36.55 30.85 2.38
N SER A 161 -36.23 32.09 2.76
CA SER A 161 -35.85 32.47 4.15
C SER A 161 -34.65 31.64 4.68
N LEU A 162 -33.72 31.30 3.80
CA LEU A 162 -32.46 30.66 4.14
C LEU A 162 -31.35 31.70 4.34
N PRO A 163 -30.26 31.36 5.04
CA PRO A 163 -29.10 32.27 5.12
C PRO A 163 -28.57 32.61 3.74
N GLU A 164 -28.35 33.90 3.47
CA GLU A 164 -27.82 34.36 2.18
C GLU A 164 -26.35 33.97 1.95
N HIS A 165 -25.63 33.68 3.03
CA HIS A 165 -24.22 33.33 3.05
C HIS A 165 -23.98 32.09 3.88
N GLY A 166 -22.85 31.42 3.63
CA GLY A 166 -22.33 30.40 4.51
C GLY A 166 -22.68 28.97 4.11
N VAL A 167 -23.04 28.72 2.85
CA VAL A 167 -23.01 27.37 2.31
C VAL A 167 -21.55 26.93 2.23
N THR A 168 -21.18 25.91 3.00
CA THR A 168 -19.80 25.43 3.08
C THR A 168 -19.52 24.26 2.16
N GLN A 169 -20.55 23.49 1.76
CA GLN A 169 -20.44 22.47 0.74
C GLN A 169 -21.78 22.11 0.11
N ILE A 170 -21.71 21.63 -1.15
CA ILE A 170 -22.79 21.01 -1.90
C ILE A 170 -22.45 19.53 -2.08
N ALA A 171 -23.44 18.66 -1.92
CA ALA A 171 -23.35 17.24 -2.20
C ALA A 171 -24.64 16.70 -2.83
N GLU A 172 -24.68 15.41 -3.15
CA GLU A 172 -25.87 14.77 -3.70
C GLU A 172 -26.17 13.46 -2.97
N CYS A 173 -27.43 13.30 -2.54
CA CYS A 173 -27.96 12.02 -2.03
C CYS A 173 -29.09 11.49 -2.93
N SER A 174 -29.68 10.34 -2.60
CA SER A 174 -30.83 9.79 -3.36
C SER A 174 -32.02 10.75 -3.40
N ASP A 175 -32.22 11.54 -2.34
CA ASP A 175 -33.36 12.45 -2.22
C ASP A 175 -33.17 13.72 -3.07
N GLY A 176 -31.94 14.19 -3.27
CA GLY A 176 -31.70 15.43 -4.00
C GLY A 176 -30.31 16.01 -3.81
N LEU A 177 -30.21 17.32 -4.04
CA LEU A 177 -29.01 18.10 -3.77
C LEU A 177 -29.01 18.53 -2.31
N LEU A 178 -27.86 18.44 -1.68
CA LEU A 178 -27.63 18.83 -0.30
C LEU A 178 -26.84 20.13 -0.23
N LEU A 179 -27.28 21.05 0.59
CA LEU A 179 -26.54 22.26 0.98
C LEU A 179 -26.31 22.19 2.48
N ILE A 180 -25.05 22.29 2.91
CA ILE A 180 -24.75 22.46 4.34
C ILE A 180 -24.22 23.87 4.59
N TYR A 181 -24.76 24.48 5.63
CA TYR A 181 -24.41 25.83 6.04
C TYR A 181 -23.42 25.82 7.23
N ASN A 182 -22.65 26.87 7.34
CA ASN A 182 -21.73 27.09 8.47
C ASN A 182 -22.41 27.21 9.85
N THR A 183 -23.74 27.26 9.87
CA THR A 183 -24.59 27.19 11.05
C THR A 183 -25.04 25.79 11.44
N GLY A 184 -24.62 24.76 10.66
CA GLY A 184 -25.04 23.37 10.83
C GLY A 184 -26.43 23.08 10.26
N LEU A 185 -27.05 24.00 9.53
CA LEU A 185 -28.28 23.77 8.80
C LEU A 185 -27.99 22.93 7.55
N LEU A 186 -28.63 21.77 7.43
CA LEU A 186 -28.59 20.89 6.28
C LEU A 186 -29.90 20.99 5.51
N VAL A 187 -29.87 21.31 4.23
CA VAL A 187 -31.04 21.46 3.36
C VAL A 187 -30.94 20.50 2.19
N CYS A 188 -32.01 19.77 1.91
CA CYS A 188 -32.12 18.92 0.73
C CYS A 188 -33.09 19.54 -0.27
N LEU A 189 -32.61 19.75 -1.48
CA LEU A 189 -33.36 20.28 -2.61
C LEU A 189 -33.71 19.18 -3.60
N ASP A 190 -34.92 19.22 -4.13
CA ASP A 190 -35.31 18.37 -5.25
C ASP A 190 -34.48 18.67 -6.52
N ARG A 191 -33.94 17.67 -7.17
CA ARG A 191 -33.05 17.87 -8.35
C ARG A 191 -33.73 18.54 -9.53
N ALA A 192 -35.00 18.20 -9.78
CA ALA A 192 -35.70 18.68 -10.98
C ALA A 192 -36.27 20.09 -10.83
N THR A 193 -36.60 20.49 -9.62
CA THR A 193 -37.31 21.74 -9.34
C THR A 193 -36.53 22.69 -8.43
N LEU A 194 -35.51 22.22 -7.73
CA LEU A 194 -34.80 22.87 -6.62
C LEU A 194 -35.72 23.27 -5.45
N ALA A 195 -36.93 22.71 -5.34
CA ALA A 195 -37.78 22.93 -4.17
C ALA A 195 -37.19 22.23 -2.94
N ILE A 196 -37.38 22.82 -1.77
CA ILE A 196 -36.96 22.21 -0.50
C ILE A 196 -37.77 20.94 -0.25
N LYS A 197 -37.13 19.79 -0.14
CA LYS A 197 -37.74 18.51 0.24
C LYS A 197 -37.76 18.32 1.75
N TRP A 198 -36.67 18.63 2.38
CA TRP A 198 -36.51 18.60 3.83
C TRP A 198 -35.34 19.45 4.27
N GLN A 199 -35.31 19.76 5.56
CA GLN A 199 -34.17 20.42 6.20
C GLN A 199 -33.98 19.89 7.62
N SER A 200 -32.76 20.00 8.15
CA SER A 200 -32.42 19.60 9.50
C SER A 200 -31.44 20.58 10.12
N ASP A 201 -31.72 21.02 11.34
CA ASP A 201 -30.83 21.86 12.16
C ASP A 201 -30.24 21.08 13.36
N GLU A 202 -30.32 19.76 13.34
CA GLU A 202 -29.90 18.87 14.43
C GLU A 202 -28.42 19.07 14.82
N ILE A 203 -27.56 19.37 13.85
CA ILE A 203 -26.13 19.63 14.09
C ILE A 203 -25.93 20.95 14.84
N LYS A 204 -26.81 21.92 14.66
CA LYS A 204 -26.69 23.26 15.25
C LYS A 204 -26.52 23.25 16.77
N LYS A 205 -27.10 22.28 17.47
CA LYS A 205 -27.00 22.15 18.94
C LYS A 205 -25.58 21.87 19.44
N TYR A 206 -24.67 21.37 18.55
CA TYR A 206 -23.28 21.10 18.87
C TYR A 206 -22.37 22.30 18.58
N ILE A 207 -22.87 23.34 17.92
CA ILE A 207 -22.10 24.54 17.58
C ILE A 207 -22.17 25.53 18.72
N PRO A 208 -21.03 26.05 19.24
CA PRO A 208 -21.04 27.09 20.26
C PRO A 208 -21.80 28.33 19.78
N ALA A 209 -22.57 28.95 20.68
CA ALA A 209 -23.37 30.12 20.35
C ALA A 209 -22.50 31.24 19.74
N GLY A 210 -22.95 31.80 18.61
CA GLY A 210 -22.26 32.88 17.91
C GLY A 210 -21.02 32.45 17.12
N LYS A 211 -20.77 31.17 16.98
CA LYS A 211 -19.72 30.62 16.11
C LYS A 211 -20.30 30.13 14.77
N THR A 212 -19.50 30.25 13.75
CA THR A 212 -19.72 29.59 12.46
C THR A 212 -18.61 28.57 12.21
N ILE A 213 -18.91 27.47 11.56
CA ILE A 213 -17.98 26.34 11.38
C ILE A 213 -18.06 25.89 9.93
N GLU A 214 -16.93 25.61 9.32
CA GLU A 214 -16.90 24.97 8.01
C GLU A 214 -17.25 23.48 8.18
N PHE A 215 -18.28 23.05 7.49
CA PHE A 215 -18.72 21.67 7.40
C PHE A 215 -18.39 21.13 6.03
N SER A 216 -18.06 19.85 6.00
CA SER A 216 -17.94 19.06 4.78
C SER A 216 -18.98 17.94 4.76
N LEU A 217 -19.34 17.50 3.56
CA LEU A 217 -20.29 16.42 3.31
C LEU A 217 -19.65 15.30 2.49
N PHE A 218 -19.92 14.09 2.90
CA PHE A 218 -19.68 12.90 2.10
C PHE A 218 -20.97 12.06 2.08
N VAL A 219 -21.34 11.50 0.93
CA VAL A 219 -22.49 10.60 0.81
C VAL A 219 -21.99 9.24 0.36
N ASP A 220 -22.16 8.24 1.20
CA ASP A 220 -21.71 6.89 0.92
C ASP A 220 -22.65 6.14 -0.04
N ARG A 221 -22.25 4.95 -0.48
CA ARG A 221 -23.02 4.15 -1.45
C ARG A 221 -24.36 3.63 -0.91
N ASP A 222 -24.50 3.56 0.42
CA ASP A 222 -25.75 3.20 1.09
C ASP A 222 -26.65 4.42 1.31
N ASN A 223 -26.25 5.55 0.74
CA ASN A 223 -26.96 6.82 0.84
C ASN A 223 -27.05 7.37 2.28
N CYS A 224 -26.06 7.09 3.09
CA CYS A 224 -25.85 7.75 4.36
C CYS A 224 -25.05 9.05 4.15
N ILE A 225 -25.53 10.16 4.68
CA ILE A 225 -24.89 11.47 4.60
C ILE A 225 -23.98 11.61 5.83
N TRP A 226 -22.69 11.80 5.57
CA TRP A 226 -21.68 12.09 6.59
C TRP A 226 -21.38 13.58 6.56
N ALA A 227 -21.81 14.30 7.60
CA ALA A 227 -21.46 15.69 7.82
C ALA A 227 -20.32 15.74 8.85
N TYR A 228 -19.25 16.45 8.55
CA TYR A 228 -18.08 16.50 9.44
C TYR A 228 -17.41 17.87 9.44
N SER A 229 -16.66 18.14 10.49
CA SER A 229 -15.98 19.42 10.71
C SER A 229 -14.92 19.28 11.81
N LEU A 230 -14.28 20.40 12.16
CA LEU A 230 -13.41 20.49 13.33
C LEU A 230 -14.11 20.17 14.67
N MET A 231 -15.46 20.09 14.68
CA MET A 231 -16.26 19.83 15.89
C MET A 231 -16.73 18.39 16.00
N GLY A 232 -16.48 17.54 15.00
CA GLY A 232 -16.90 16.14 15.01
C GLY A 232 -17.49 15.66 13.70
N ILE A 233 -18.17 14.51 13.77
CA ILE A 233 -18.78 13.82 12.64
C ILE A 233 -20.19 13.36 13.00
N TRP A 234 -21.11 13.51 12.06
CA TRP A 234 -22.52 13.11 12.17
C TRP A 234 -22.92 12.32 10.94
N ALA A 235 -23.71 11.28 11.12
CA ALA A 235 -24.22 10.46 10.03
C ALA A 235 -25.75 10.47 10.00
N TYR A 236 -26.33 10.77 8.83
CA TYR A 236 -27.78 10.77 8.60
C TYR A 236 -28.13 9.72 7.52
N ASP A 237 -28.99 8.79 7.88
CA ASP A 237 -29.47 7.75 6.98
C ASP A 237 -30.73 8.21 6.25
N CYS A 238 -30.63 8.41 4.94
CA CYS A 238 -31.75 8.85 4.10
C CYS A 238 -32.87 7.82 4.01
N GLY A 239 -32.56 6.53 4.14
CA GLY A 239 -33.56 5.45 4.08
C GLY A 239 -34.46 5.42 5.31
N THR A 240 -33.87 5.51 6.49
CA THR A 240 -34.60 5.55 7.78
C THR A 240 -34.98 6.96 8.21
N LYS A 241 -34.46 7.97 7.53
CA LYS A 241 -34.64 9.42 7.86
C LYS A 241 -34.25 9.77 9.29
N SER A 242 -33.13 9.21 9.74
CA SER A 242 -32.68 9.37 11.13
C SER A 242 -31.18 9.56 11.24
N TRP A 243 -30.76 10.26 12.28
CA TRP A 243 -29.34 10.38 12.60
C TRP A 243 -28.81 9.09 13.21
N ARG A 244 -27.67 8.61 12.70
CA ARG A 244 -27.04 7.34 13.06
C ARG A 244 -25.95 7.55 14.12
N THR A 245 -26.37 7.66 15.38
CA THR A 245 -25.45 7.82 16.51
C THR A 245 -24.62 6.56 16.79
N ASP A 246 -25.09 5.40 16.40
CA ASP A 246 -24.37 4.13 16.49
C ASP A 246 -23.09 4.12 15.63
N LEU A 247 -23.13 4.69 14.42
CA LEU A 247 -21.99 4.78 13.54
C LEU A 247 -20.93 5.80 13.99
N THR A 248 -21.35 6.84 14.71
CA THR A 248 -20.48 7.97 15.08
C THR A 248 -20.09 8.00 16.56
N ALA A 249 -20.60 7.06 17.36
CA ALA A 249 -20.41 7.03 18.82
C ALA A 249 -18.93 7.05 19.25
N ILE A 250 -18.06 6.38 18.48
CA ILE A 250 -16.63 6.33 18.78
C ILE A 250 -15.96 7.71 18.71
N TRP A 251 -16.38 8.55 17.75
CA TRP A 251 -15.83 9.90 17.60
C TRP A 251 -16.56 10.94 18.46
N SER A 252 -17.87 10.78 18.65
CA SER A 252 -18.67 11.68 19.51
C SER A 252 -18.30 11.59 20.99
N SER A 253 -17.68 10.50 21.43
CA SER A 253 -17.11 10.36 22.77
C SER A 253 -15.73 11.05 22.94
N ARG A 254 -15.13 11.56 21.86
CA ARG A 254 -13.79 12.16 21.79
C ARG A 254 -13.91 13.58 21.22
N PRO A 255 -14.29 14.58 22.01
CA PRO A 255 -14.60 15.93 21.53
C PRO A 255 -13.37 16.72 21.03
N ASP A 256 -12.17 16.20 21.25
CA ASP A 256 -10.89 16.73 20.80
C ASP A 256 -10.46 16.22 19.41
N VAL A 257 -11.22 15.29 18.83
CA VAL A 257 -10.91 14.73 17.51
C VAL A 257 -11.44 15.64 16.40
N ILE A 258 -10.52 16.19 15.63
CA ILE A 258 -10.79 17.02 14.45
C ILE A 258 -10.86 16.10 13.23
N ILE A 259 -11.94 16.18 12.45
CA ILE A 259 -12.14 15.39 11.23
C ILE A 259 -11.95 16.33 10.02
N HIS A 260 -11.06 15.94 9.11
CA HIS A 260 -10.78 16.69 7.89
C HIS A 260 -11.36 16.04 6.63
N ALA A 261 -11.43 14.71 6.59
CA ALA A 261 -11.85 14.00 5.39
C ALA A 261 -12.62 12.71 5.72
N VAL A 262 -13.58 12.38 4.87
CA VAL A 262 -14.33 11.11 4.91
C VAL A 262 -14.42 10.57 3.48
N ALA A 263 -14.10 9.28 3.29
CA ALA A 263 -14.25 8.59 2.02
C ALA A 263 -14.75 7.15 2.24
N GLN A 264 -15.21 6.50 1.17
CA GLN A 264 -15.59 5.09 1.20
C GLN A 264 -14.78 4.32 0.17
N ASP A 265 -14.09 3.26 0.60
CA ASP A 265 -13.34 2.40 -0.29
C ASP A 265 -14.23 1.42 -1.09
N ILE A 266 -13.61 0.65 -1.97
CA ILE A 266 -14.33 -0.28 -2.86
C ILE A 266 -15.03 -1.40 -2.08
N GLU A 267 -14.53 -1.77 -0.90
CA GLU A 267 -15.12 -2.76 0.00
C GLU A 267 -16.28 -2.21 0.85
N GLY A 268 -16.55 -0.92 0.76
CA GLY A 268 -17.64 -0.26 1.51
C GLY A 268 -17.24 0.24 2.90
N ARG A 269 -15.98 0.14 3.29
CA ARG A 269 -15.47 0.66 4.57
C ARG A 269 -15.40 2.17 4.52
N ILE A 270 -15.71 2.83 5.64
CA ILE A 270 -15.62 4.29 5.77
C ILE A 270 -14.26 4.64 6.35
N TRP A 271 -13.52 5.46 5.63
CA TRP A 271 -12.24 6.01 6.04
C TRP A 271 -12.45 7.42 6.57
N VAL A 272 -11.94 7.69 7.77
CA VAL A 272 -12.08 8.96 8.47
C VAL A 272 -10.69 9.52 8.75
N GLY A 273 -10.31 10.56 8.04
CA GLY A 273 -9.04 11.27 8.18
C GLY A 273 -9.11 12.32 9.28
N LYS A 274 -8.14 12.27 10.20
CA LYS A 274 -8.14 13.06 11.42
C LYS A 274 -6.92 13.99 11.49
N ASP A 275 -6.99 14.99 12.35
CA ASP A 275 -5.83 15.79 12.72
C ASP A 275 -5.07 15.11 13.87
N TYR A 276 -3.76 14.96 13.73
CA TYR A 276 -2.81 14.34 14.68
C TYR A 276 -3.07 12.87 15.07
N ASP A 277 -4.14 12.23 14.59
CA ASP A 277 -4.57 10.91 15.04
C ASP A 277 -4.73 9.88 13.89
N GLY A 278 -4.21 10.20 12.70
CA GLY A 278 -4.17 9.31 11.54
C GLY A 278 -5.54 9.07 10.89
N ILE A 279 -5.80 7.83 10.50
CA ILE A 279 -7.03 7.40 9.82
C ILE A 279 -7.73 6.33 10.65
N ASP A 280 -9.03 6.45 10.82
CA ASP A 280 -9.87 5.34 11.27
C ASP A 280 -10.60 4.72 10.08
N VAL A 281 -10.58 3.40 9.99
CA VAL A 281 -11.32 2.63 8.98
C VAL A 281 -12.45 1.87 9.67
N LEU A 282 -13.68 2.28 9.40
CA LEU A 282 -14.90 1.71 9.97
C LEU A 282 -15.50 0.67 9.02
N GLU A 283 -15.67 -0.55 9.50
CA GLU A 283 -16.52 -1.58 8.90
C GLU A 283 -17.96 -1.34 9.37
N LYS A 284 -18.82 -0.85 8.50
CA LYS A 284 -20.21 -0.44 8.86
C LYS A 284 -21.06 -1.58 9.42
N GLU A 285 -20.87 -2.81 8.91
CA GLU A 285 -21.67 -3.97 9.29
C GLU A 285 -21.34 -4.48 10.70
N THR A 286 -20.06 -4.46 11.05
CA THR A 286 -19.56 -4.99 12.33
C THR A 286 -19.40 -3.92 13.39
N GLY A 287 -19.33 -2.66 12.97
CA GLY A 287 -18.94 -1.54 13.83
C GLY A 287 -17.47 -1.54 14.25
N LYS A 288 -16.66 -2.44 13.66
CA LYS A 288 -15.23 -2.52 13.96
C LYS A 288 -14.49 -1.35 13.36
N VAL A 289 -13.63 -0.74 14.15
CA VAL A 289 -12.74 0.35 13.74
C VAL A 289 -11.30 -0.10 13.82
N THR A 290 -10.56 0.13 12.73
CA THR A 290 -9.11 -0.08 12.67
C THR A 290 -8.43 1.27 12.53
N SER A 291 -7.59 1.64 13.49
CA SER A 291 -6.84 2.90 13.46
C SER A 291 -5.48 2.71 12.79
N LEU A 292 -5.19 3.56 11.81
CA LEU A 292 -3.93 3.60 11.07
C LEU A 292 -3.18 4.85 11.48
N VAL A 293 -1.96 4.68 11.97
CA VAL A 293 -1.09 5.77 12.44
C VAL A 293 0.30 5.67 11.82
N ALA A 294 1.03 6.78 11.85
CA ALA A 294 2.42 6.82 11.41
C ALA A 294 3.32 6.03 12.37
N HIS A 295 4.27 5.29 11.80
CA HIS A 295 5.32 4.57 12.51
C HIS A 295 6.67 4.88 11.87
N ASP A 296 7.58 5.48 12.61
CA ASP A 296 8.89 5.94 12.11
C ASP A 296 9.80 4.78 11.63
N ASP A 297 9.59 3.59 12.16
CA ASP A 297 10.33 2.37 11.83
C ASP A 297 9.73 1.57 10.66
N ASN A 298 8.60 2.03 10.09
CA ASN A 298 7.91 1.36 9.00
C ASN A 298 7.65 2.31 7.83
N GLY A 299 8.53 2.31 6.85
CA GLY A 299 8.42 3.12 5.63
C GLY A 299 7.20 2.85 4.75
N ARG A 300 6.31 1.91 5.16
CA ARG A 300 5.03 1.61 4.51
C ARG A 300 3.81 1.93 5.37
N SER A 301 4.00 2.45 6.57
CA SER A 301 2.92 3.02 7.38
C SER A 301 2.48 4.38 6.81
N LEU A 302 1.45 4.99 7.38
CA LEU A 302 1.19 6.41 7.12
C LEU A 302 2.44 7.23 7.48
N PRO A 303 2.84 8.20 6.63
CA PRO A 303 4.02 9.02 6.88
C PRO A 303 3.75 10.18 7.86
N HIS A 304 2.47 10.50 8.11
CA HIS A 304 2.02 11.57 9.02
C HIS A 304 0.61 11.29 9.56
N ASN A 305 0.34 11.72 10.80
CA ASN A 305 -0.95 11.52 11.46
C ASN A 305 -1.98 12.62 11.19
N THR A 306 -1.62 13.71 10.52
CA THR A 306 -2.57 14.74 10.10
C THR A 306 -2.93 14.52 8.64
N ILE A 307 -4.20 14.20 8.40
CA ILE A 307 -4.76 13.86 7.09
C ILE A 307 -5.65 15.01 6.65
N TYR A 308 -5.37 15.59 5.48
CA TYR A 308 -6.15 16.72 4.95
C TYR A 308 -7.23 16.28 3.97
N ASP A 309 -6.95 15.24 3.16
CA ASP A 309 -7.93 14.75 2.20
C ASP A 309 -7.84 13.22 2.00
N LEU A 310 -8.97 12.63 1.64
CA LEU A 310 -9.12 11.21 1.30
C LEU A 310 -9.92 11.09 0.01
N TYR A 311 -9.36 10.45 -0.98
CA TYR A 311 -10.00 10.21 -2.26
C TYR A 311 -9.94 8.73 -2.64
N ALA A 312 -11.12 8.09 -2.71
CA ALA A 312 -11.25 6.72 -3.18
C ALA A 312 -11.50 6.72 -4.69
N ASP A 313 -10.58 6.20 -5.48
CA ASP A 313 -10.77 6.11 -6.91
C ASP A 313 -11.55 4.85 -7.33
N ARG A 314 -11.97 4.82 -8.61
CA ARG A 314 -12.76 3.71 -9.16
C ARG A 314 -11.94 2.43 -9.37
N ASP A 315 -10.63 2.52 -9.32
CA ASP A 315 -9.69 1.40 -9.48
C ASP A 315 -9.37 0.73 -8.13
N GLY A 316 -10.02 1.19 -7.04
CA GLY A 316 -9.86 0.65 -5.69
C GLY A 316 -8.61 1.15 -4.97
N ILE A 317 -8.07 2.29 -5.42
CA ILE A 317 -6.97 2.96 -4.73
C ILE A 317 -7.54 4.03 -3.80
N MET A 318 -7.14 4.00 -2.54
CA MET A 318 -7.39 5.05 -1.56
C MET A 318 -6.19 6.01 -1.55
N TRP A 319 -6.40 7.23 -1.99
CA TRP A 319 -5.43 8.32 -1.98
C TRP A 319 -5.58 9.14 -0.72
N VAL A 320 -4.46 9.50 -0.11
CA VAL A 320 -4.39 10.17 1.20
C VAL A 320 -3.51 11.41 1.08
N GLY A 321 -4.11 12.58 1.20
CA GLY A 321 -3.40 13.85 1.29
C GLY A 321 -2.97 14.12 2.73
N THR A 322 -1.70 14.40 2.95
CA THR A 322 -1.16 14.62 4.30
C THR A 322 -0.64 16.03 4.51
N TYR A 323 -0.53 16.41 5.78
CA TYR A 323 0.21 17.60 6.19
C TYR A 323 1.71 17.30 6.18
N LYS A 324 2.47 18.00 5.33
CA LYS A 324 3.94 17.98 5.23
C LYS A 324 4.62 16.64 4.82
N LYS A 325 3.86 15.64 4.37
CA LYS A 325 4.39 14.33 3.95
C LYS A 325 3.82 13.85 2.62
N GLY A 326 3.39 14.78 1.77
CA GLY A 326 2.93 14.51 0.42
C GLY A 326 1.65 13.70 0.34
N VAL A 327 1.59 12.88 -0.69
CA VAL A 327 0.48 11.97 -0.98
C VAL A 327 0.87 10.55 -0.64
N SER A 328 -0.02 9.84 0.03
CA SER A 328 0.09 8.39 0.20
C SER A 328 -1.04 7.70 -0.55
N TYR A 329 -0.82 6.46 -0.97
CA TYR A 329 -1.90 5.70 -1.59
C TYR A 329 -1.83 4.22 -1.20
N TYR A 330 -3.02 3.64 -1.01
CA TYR A 330 -3.25 2.27 -0.59
C TYR A 330 -4.15 1.55 -1.58
N SER A 331 -3.81 0.29 -1.88
CA SER A 331 -4.72 -0.67 -2.50
C SER A 331 -4.28 -2.06 -2.06
N GLU A 332 -5.21 -2.99 -1.91
CA GLU A 332 -4.92 -4.38 -1.55
C GLU A 332 -4.02 -5.07 -2.59
N SER A 333 -4.02 -4.60 -3.83
CA SER A 333 -3.24 -5.16 -4.93
C SER A 333 -1.85 -4.55 -5.12
N ILE A 334 -1.54 -3.41 -4.48
CA ILE A 334 -0.26 -2.70 -4.69
C ILE A 334 0.92 -3.50 -4.18
N PHE A 335 0.76 -4.21 -3.07
CA PHE A 335 1.79 -5.06 -2.50
C PHE A 335 1.37 -6.52 -2.58
N LYS A 336 1.73 -7.19 -3.67
CA LYS A 336 1.51 -8.64 -3.81
C LYS A 336 2.37 -9.47 -2.85
N PHE A 337 3.42 -8.87 -2.29
CA PHE A 337 4.37 -9.50 -1.40
C PHE A 337 4.60 -8.66 -0.15
N ASN A 338 4.55 -9.28 1.01
CA ASN A 338 5.01 -8.66 2.23
C ASN A 338 6.53 -8.51 2.16
N MET A 339 7.05 -7.35 2.54
CA MET A 339 8.48 -7.15 2.74
C MET A 339 8.81 -7.14 4.23
N TYR A 340 9.95 -7.75 4.54
CA TYR A 340 10.49 -7.80 5.90
C TYR A 340 11.97 -7.40 5.85
N GLU A 341 12.38 -6.51 6.74
CA GLU A 341 13.75 -6.00 6.83
C GLU A 341 14.53 -6.82 7.86
N TRP A 342 14.94 -8.04 7.48
CA TRP A 342 15.70 -8.94 8.36
C TRP A 342 17.18 -9.06 7.98
N GLY A 343 17.69 -8.15 7.16
CA GLY A 343 19.06 -8.17 6.65
C GLY A 343 19.21 -9.00 5.37
N ASP A 344 20.44 -9.39 5.09
CA ASP A 344 20.81 -10.10 3.86
C ASP A 344 20.54 -11.61 3.99
N ILE A 345 19.38 -12.06 3.49
CA ILE A 345 18.94 -13.46 3.54
C ILE A 345 19.60 -14.24 2.39
N THR A 346 20.35 -15.25 2.73
CA THR A 346 21.10 -16.11 1.79
C THR A 346 20.38 -17.41 1.46
N CYS A 347 19.67 -17.98 2.42
CA CYS A 347 18.93 -19.23 2.25
C CYS A 347 17.74 -19.32 3.21
N ILE A 348 16.76 -20.14 2.85
CA ILE A 348 15.55 -20.37 3.65
C ILE A 348 15.30 -21.87 3.73
N GLU A 349 14.97 -22.36 4.94
CA GLU A 349 14.60 -23.75 5.15
C GLU A 349 13.37 -23.86 6.06
N GLN A 350 12.49 -24.81 5.82
CA GLN A 350 11.26 -24.97 6.60
C GLN A 350 11.51 -25.61 7.95
N ALA A 351 11.28 -24.89 9.05
CA ALA A 351 11.39 -25.43 10.39
C ALA A 351 10.18 -26.32 10.75
N ASP A 352 8.98 -25.78 10.55
CA ASP A 352 7.69 -26.50 10.73
C ASP A 352 6.60 -25.80 9.88
N GLU A 353 5.34 -26.16 10.08
CA GLU A 353 4.21 -25.59 9.30
C GLU A 353 4.11 -24.06 9.40
N ASN A 354 4.55 -23.49 10.51
CA ASN A 354 4.37 -22.07 10.83
C ASN A 354 5.67 -21.28 10.94
N ARG A 355 6.84 -21.93 10.92
CA ARG A 355 8.13 -21.27 11.11
C ARG A 355 9.13 -21.65 10.02
N LEU A 356 9.95 -20.65 9.65
CA LEU A 356 11.07 -20.82 8.72
C LEU A 356 12.38 -20.46 9.41
N TRP A 357 13.44 -21.21 9.12
CA TRP A 357 14.79 -20.76 9.36
C TRP A 357 15.25 -19.89 8.20
N LEU A 358 15.82 -18.75 8.52
CA LEU A 358 16.39 -17.80 7.57
C LEU A 358 17.90 -17.75 7.83
N GLY A 359 18.69 -18.23 6.89
CA GLY A 359 20.14 -18.09 6.92
C GLY A 359 20.52 -16.68 6.43
N THR A 360 21.45 -16.05 7.13
CA THR A 360 21.86 -14.68 6.82
C THR A 360 23.37 -14.57 6.61
N ASN A 361 23.76 -13.48 5.97
CA ASN A 361 25.17 -13.18 5.74
C ASN A 361 25.87 -12.65 7.00
N ASP A 362 25.12 -11.99 7.90
CA ASP A 362 25.66 -11.19 9.01
C ASP A 362 25.01 -11.46 10.39
N HIS A 363 23.83 -12.09 10.42
CA HIS A 363 23.07 -12.32 11.66
C HIS A 363 22.92 -13.81 12.05
N GLY A 364 23.63 -14.72 11.37
CA GLY A 364 23.54 -16.16 11.59
C GLY A 364 22.22 -16.73 11.10
N ILE A 365 21.50 -17.45 11.96
CA ILE A 365 20.20 -18.03 11.63
C ILE A 365 19.12 -17.32 12.44
N LEU A 366 18.09 -16.84 11.76
CA LEU A 366 16.86 -16.32 12.36
C LEU A 366 15.75 -17.37 12.24
N LEU A 367 14.86 -17.41 13.23
CA LEU A 367 13.63 -18.18 13.19
C LEU A 367 12.46 -17.24 13.01
N TRP A 368 11.86 -17.29 11.83
CA TRP A 368 10.70 -16.48 11.51
C TRP A 368 9.40 -17.22 11.76
N ASN A 369 8.47 -16.56 12.45
CA ASN A 369 7.14 -17.07 12.72
C ASN A 369 6.12 -16.38 11.79
N ARG A 370 5.47 -17.15 10.92
CA ARG A 370 4.49 -16.66 9.93
C ARG A 370 3.27 -15.98 10.57
N SER A 371 2.81 -16.50 11.71
CA SER A 371 1.60 -15.99 12.38
C SER A 371 1.82 -14.64 13.06
N THR A 372 3.03 -14.40 13.57
CA THR A 372 3.36 -13.15 14.28
C THR A 372 4.12 -12.16 13.43
N GLY A 373 4.66 -12.60 12.27
CA GLY A 373 5.54 -11.80 11.42
C GLY A 373 6.90 -11.50 12.02
N LYS A 374 7.22 -12.05 13.21
CA LYS A 374 8.48 -11.76 13.92
C LYS A 374 9.56 -12.78 13.57
N ALA A 375 10.79 -12.29 13.44
CA ALA A 375 12.00 -13.09 13.34
C ALA A 375 12.84 -12.91 14.61
N GLU A 376 13.32 -14.00 15.19
CA GLU A 376 14.14 -14.00 16.39
C GLU A 376 15.45 -14.74 16.11
N PRO A 377 16.58 -14.35 16.73
CA PRO A 377 17.83 -15.10 16.61
C PRO A 377 17.66 -16.54 17.06
N PHE A 378 17.97 -17.50 16.16
CA PHE A 378 17.84 -18.92 16.46
C PHE A 378 19.17 -19.53 16.94
N TRP A 379 20.28 -19.13 16.32
CA TRP A 379 21.58 -19.68 16.65
C TRP A 379 22.70 -18.63 16.62
N ARG A 380 23.47 -18.63 17.70
CA ARG A 380 24.78 -17.99 17.85
C ARG A 380 25.74 -19.05 18.38
N ASP A 381 27.04 -18.89 18.14
CA ASP A 381 28.02 -19.83 18.67
C ASP A 381 28.15 -19.75 20.22
N ALA A 382 28.96 -20.65 20.80
CA ALA A 382 29.13 -20.72 22.25
C ALA A 382 29.77 -19.47 22.87
N GLU A 383 30.38 -18.61 22.05
CA GLU A 383 31.03 -17.37 22.45
C GLU A 383 30.11 -16.15 22.26
N GLY A 384 28.88 -16.37 21.79
CA GLY A 384 27.89 -15.33 21.50
C GLY A 384 28.22 -14.54 20.24
N GLN A 385 29.19 -14.99 19.46
CA GLN A 385 29.53 -14.41 18.17
C GLN A 385 28.55 -14.91 17.10
N LEU A 386 28.35 -14.12 16.07
CA LEU A 386 27.60 -14.55 14.90
C LEU A 386 28.44 -15.59 14.16
N PRO A 387 27.86 -16.73 13.76
CA PRO A 387 28.57 -17.67 12.92
C PRO A 387 28.96 -16.98 11.61
N ASN A 388 29.96 -17.54 10.93
CA ASN A 388 30.31 -17.15 9.58
C ASN A 388 29.06 -17.16 8.69
N PRO A 389 29.04 -16.39 7.58
CA PRO A 389 27.88 -16.31 6.71
C PRO A 389 27.26 -17.68 6.43
N VAL A 390 25.97 -17.81 6.73
CA VAL A 390 25.20 -19.01 6.45
C VAL A 390 24.87 -19.00 4.95
N VAL A 391 25.31 -20.01 4.23
CA VAL A 391 25.15 -20.06 2.75
C VAL A 391 24.09 -21.08 2.34
N SER A 392 23.98 -22.17 3.08
CA SER A 392 23.01 -23.22 2.79
C SER A 392 22.46 -23.85 4.06
N MET A 393 21.22 -24.29 4.01
CA MET A 393 20.58 -25.04 5.09
C MET A 393 19.84 -26.23 4.49
N LEU A 394 19.73 -27.31 5.27
CA LEU A 394 18.99 -28.51 4.93
C LEU A 394 18.39 -29.12 6.19
N LYS A 395 17.08 -29.28 6.24
CA LYS A 395 16.42 -30.10 7.24
C LYS A 395 16.38 -31.54 6.75
N SER A 396 17.15 -32.41 7.40
CA SER A 396 17.15 -33.83 7.07
C SER A 396 15.86 -34.55 7.49
N LYS A 397 15.59 -35.70 6.88
CA LYS A 397 14.39 -36.52 7.16
C LYS A 397 14.27 -36.95 8.62
N ASP A 398 15.40 -37.05 9.34
CA ASP A 398 15.44 -37.34 10.76
C ASP A 398 15.28 -36.10 11.67
N GLY A 399 14.98 -34.94 11.06
CA GLY A 399 14.64 -33.69 11.74
C GLY A 399 15.82 -32.82 12.17
N LYS A 400 17.06 -33.21 11.85
CA LYS A 400 18.24 -32.39 12.12
C LYS A 400 18.37 -31.26 11.12
N LEU A 401 18.90 -30.12 11.56
CA LEU A 401 19.25 -28.99 10.70
C LEU A 401 20.75 -29.03 10.37
N TRP A 402 21.06 -29.17 9.09
CA TRP A 402 22.42 -29.06 8.55
C TRP A 402 22.63 -27.65 8.03
N VAL A 403 23.78 -27.05 8.35
CA VAL A 403 24.08 -25.64 8.04
C VAL A 403 25.45 -25.57 7.39
N GLY A 404 25.48 -25.16 6.14
CA GLY A 404 26.68 -24.85 5.40
C GLY A 404 27.02 -23.36 5.52
N THR A 405 28.29 -23.06 5.75
CA THR A 405 28.76 -21.69 5.94
C THR A 405 29.93 -21.34 5.01
N PHE A 406 30.16 -20.06 4.83
CA PHE A 406 31.36 -19.56 4.17
C PHE A 406 32.49 -19.39 5.21
N ASN A 407 33.61 -20.06 5.00
CA ASN A 407 34.79 -20.13 5.91
C ASN A 407 34.55 -20.81 7.28
N GLY A 408 33.33 -21.23 7.59
CA GLY A 408 32.97 -21.81 8.89
C GLY A 408 32.78 -23.33 8.87
N GLY A 409 32.78 -23.95 7.70
CA GLY A 409 32.54 -25.38 7.55
C GLY A 409 31.06 -25.78 7.61
N LEU A 410 30.81 -27.03 8.02
CA LEU A 410 29.48 -27.63 8.12
C LEU A 410 29.10 -27.85 9.57
N TYR A 411 27.87 -27.50 9.93
CA TYR A 411 27.28 -27.75 11.24
C TYR A 411 26.05 -28.65 11.13
N CYS A 412 25.86 -29.50 12.15
CA CYS A 412 24.68 -30.31 12.31
C CYS A 412 24.04 -30.02 13.68
N MET A 413 22.81 -29.58 13.67
CA MET A 413 22.05 -29.22 14.88
C MET A 413 20.94 -30.24 15.14
N ASN A 414 20.90 -30.78 16.38
CA ASN A 414 19.85 -31.65 16.85
C ASN A 414 19.35 -31.12 18.19
N GLY A 415 18.29 -30.34 18.19
CA GLY A 415 17.86 -29.56 19.35
C GLY A 415 18.96 -28.59 19.80
N SER A 416 19.42 -28.72 21.05
CA SER A 416 20.51 -27.94 21.63
C SER A 416 21.92 -28.48 21.34
N GLN A 417 22.02 -29.65 20.74
CA GLN A 417 23.31 -30.27 20.41
C GLN A 417 23.79 -29.79 19.05
N ILE A 418 25.02 -29.28 19.00
CA ILE A 418 25.67 -28.82 17.76
C ILE A 418 26.95 -29.60 17.55
N ARG A 419 27.07 -30.21 16.38
CA ARG A 419 28.29 -30.84 15.89
C ARG A 419 28.85 -30.06 14.72
N SER A 420 30.13 -29.75 14.73
CA SER A 420 30.81 -29.05 13.63
C SER A 420 31.77 -29.98 12.90
N TYR A 421 31.87 -29.77 11.59
CA TYR A 421 32.82 -30.45 10.71
C TYR A 421 33.64 -29.35 10.03
N LYS A 422 34.96 -29.51 10.10
CA LYS A 422 35.92 -28.54 9.56
C LYS A 422 36.82 -29.19 8.52
N GLU A 423 37.38 -28.33 7.67
CA GLU A 423 38.41 -28.73 6.73
C GLU A 423 39.60 -29.38 7.42
N GLY A 424 40.09 -30.49 6.82
CA GLY A 424 41.21 -31.24 7.38
C GLY A 424 41.72 -32.33 6.43
N VAL A 425 42.71 -33.06 6.88
CA VAL A 425 43.33 -34.16 6.12
C VAL A 425 42.67 -35.48 6.47
N GLY A 426 42.44 -36.32 5.47
CA GLY A 426 41.85 -37.66 5.65
C GLY A 426 40.32 -37.65 5.71
N ASN A 427 39.75 -38.26 6.75
CA ASN A 427 38.29 -38.32 6.94
C ASN A 427 37.73 -37.03 7.52
N ALA A 428 37.77 -35.97 6.73
CA ALA A 428 37.36 -34.61 7.13
C ALA A 428 36.62 -33.88 6.00
N LEU A 429 36.07 -32.73 6.31
CA LEU A 429 35.51 -31.84 5.29
C LEU A 429 36.64 -31.37 4.36
N ALA A 430 36.38 -31.32 3.06
CA ALA A 430 37.37 -30.96 2.04
C ALA A 430 37.57 -29.44 1.89
N SER A 431 36.59 -28.64 2.30
CA SER A 431 36.67 -27.17 2.33
C SER A 431 35.68 -26.60 3.34
N ASN A 432 36.07 -25.53 4.05
CA ASN A 432 35.19 -24.79 4.95
C ASN A 432 34.14 -23.95 4.23
N ASN A 433 34.17 -23.88 2.89
CA ASN A 433 33.20 -23.13 2.08
C ASN A 433 32.11 -24.08 1.57
N VAL A 434 31.12 -24.34 2.40
CA VAL A 434 30.01 -25.27 2.10
C VAL A 434 28.87 -24.51 1.43
N TRP A 435 28.66 -24.77 0.13
CA TRP A 435 27.81 -23.95 -0.71
C TRP A 435 26.40 -24.53 -0.93
N ALA A 436 26.27 -25.85 -1.01
CA ALA A 436 24.99 -26.52 -1.15
C ALA A 436 24.96 -27.86 -0.42
N LEU A 437 23.77 -28.24 0.04
CA LEU A 437 23.50 -29.48 0.78
C LEU A 437 22.27 -30.17 0.21
N VAL A 438 22.31 -31.52 0.14
CA VAL A 438 21.13 -32.34 -0.15
C VAL A 438 21.23 -33.69 0.55
N GLU A 439 20.10 -34.22 1.02
CA GLU A 439 20.01 -35.55 1.61
C GLU A 439 19.57 -36.57 0.55
N ASP A 440 20.25 -37.71 0.51
CA ASP A 440 19.85 -38.83 -0.37
C ASP A 440 18.80 -39.75 0.30
N ASP A 441 18.34 -40.74 -0.43
CA ASP A 441 17.30 -41.65 0.07
C ASP A 441 17.81 -42.62 1.15
N LYS A 442 19.12 -42.65 1.41
CA LYS A 442 19.76 -43.44 2.47
C LYS A 442 20.07 -42.61 3.71
N GLY A 443 19.71 -41.29 3.71
CA GLY A 443 20.00 -40.37 4.79
C GLY A 443 21.43 -39.84 4.82
N ARG A 444 22.21 -40.03 3.74
CA ARG A 444 23.54 -39.45 3.63
C ARG A 444 23.45 -38.00 3.14
N ILE A 445 24.36 -37.18 3.59
CA ILE A 445 24.39 -35.75 3.25
C ILE A 445 25.45 -35.53 2.14
N TRP A 446 24.97 -35.07 0.99
CA TRP A 446 25.82 -34.62 -0.10
C TRP A 446 26.13 -33.16 0.08
N ILE A 447 27.41 -32.81 -0.07
CA ILE A 447 27.98 -31.52 0.24
C ILE A 447 28.69 -31.00 -1.00
N ALA A 448 28.27 -29.85 -1.50
CA ALA A 448 28.98 -29.10 -2.51
C ALA A 448 29.81 -28.00 -1.85
N SER A 449 31.06 -27.84 -2.25
CA SER A 449 31.91 -26.82 -1.68
C SER A 449 32.75 -26.11 -2.74
N LEU A 450 33.12 -24.87 -2.44
CA LEU A 450 34.10 -24.15 -3.25
C LEU A 450 35.50 -24.59 -2.86
N GLY A 451 36.25 -25.10 -3.84
CA GLY A 451 37.59 -25.64 -3.68
C GLY A 451 37.66 -27.09 -3.22
N GLY A 452 36.63 -27.62 -2.54
CA GLY A 452 36.63 -29.00 -2.00
C GLY A 452 35.93 -30.04 -2.87
N GLY A 453 35.25 -29.61 -3.95
CA GLY A 453 34.50 -30.50 -4.83
C GLY A 453 33.18 -30.95 -4.24
N LEU A 454 32.89 -32.26 -4.45
CA LEU A 454 31.68 -32.93 -4.01
C LEU A 454 32.03 -33.98 -2.94
N GLN A 455 31.32 -33.97 -1.82
CA GLN A 455 31.49 -34.94 -0.74
C GLN A 455 30.17 -35.59 -0.37
N CYS A 456 30.24 -36.86 0.04
CA CYS A 456 29.15 -37.59 0.65
C CYS A 456 29.51 -37.92 2.11
N LEU A 457 28.76 -37.38 3.07
CA LEU A 457 28.91 -37.69 4.47
C LEU A 457 27.90 -38.77 4.89
N GLU A 458 28.39 -39.83 5.51
CA GLU A 458 27.57 -40.78 6.25
C GLU A 458 27.41 -40.28 7.70
N PRO A 459 26.23 -39.77 8.10
CA PRO A 459 26.09 -39.09 9.41
C PRO A 459 26.32 -40.00 10.62
N VAL A 460 26.00 -41.29 10.51
CA VAL A 460 26.13 -42.26 11.60
C VAL A 460 27.59 -42.56 11.89
N SER A 461 28.37 -42.91 10.87
CA SER A 461 29.80 -43.25 11.02
C SER A 461 30.69 -42.00 11.07
N GLY A 462 30.20 -40.86 10.55
CA GLY A 462 30.98 -39.64 10.38
C GLY A 462 32.03 -39.74 9.29
N THR A 463 31.86 -40.65 8.31
CA THR A 463 32.83 -40.86 7.23
C THR A 463 32.48 -40.03 6.01
N PHE A 464 33.53 -39.48 5.34
CA PHE A 464 33.41 -38.71 4.11
C PHE A 464 33.93 -39.51 2.92
N GLU A 465 33.17 -39.53 1.85
CA GLU A 465 33.61 -39.95 0.52
C GLU A 465 33.77 -38.67 -0.33
N THR A 466 34.96 -38.44 -0.91
CA THR A 466 35.32 -37.18 -1.55
C THR A 466 35.62 -37.37 -3.02
N TYR A 467 35.01 -36.54 -3.87
CA TYR A 467 35.17 -36.47 -5.31
C TYR A 467 35.72 -35.08 -5.69
N THR A 468 36.90 -35.08 -6.31
CA THR A 468 37.57 -33.91 -6.83
C THR A 468 37.98 -34.12 -8.30
N SER A 469 38.34 -33.06 -9.00
CA SER A 469 38.88 -33.15 -10.36
C SER A 469 40.19 -33.93 -10.45
N SER A 470 40.88 -34.18 -9.33
CA SER A 470 42.11 -34.95 -9.27
C SER A 470 41.89 -36.45 -9.05
N ASN A 471 40.77 -36.88 -8.46
CA ASN A 471 40.48 -38.28 -8.14
C ASN A 471 39.24 -38.86 -8.82
N SER A 472 38.52 -38.05 -9.56
CA SER A 472 37.28 -38.43 -10.24
C SER A 472 37.11 -37.63 -11.56
N ALA A 473 36.02 -37.93 -12.29
CA ALA A 473 35.62 -37.15 -13.45
C ALA A 473 34.85 -35.87 -13.11
N LEU A 474 34.98 -35.35 -11.88
CA LEU A 474 34.35 -34.07 -11.47
C LEU A 474 34.88 -32.94 -12.36
N LEU A 475 34.00 -32.12 -12.88
CA LEU A 475 34.31 -31.06 -13.85
C LEU A 475 35.29 -30.01 -13.31
N GLU A 476 35.08 -29.60 -12.07
CA GLU A 476 35.94 -28.73 -11.30
C GLU A 476 35.60 -28.81 -9.79
N ASN A 477 36.48 -28.28 -8.92
CA ASN A 477 36.29 -28.36 -7.48
C ASN A 477 35.39 -27.24 -6.91
N ASN A 478 34.91 -26.31 -7.74
CA ASN A 478 33.98 -25.29 -7.33
C ASN A 478 32.54 -25.72 -7.68
N VAL A 479 31.93 -26.48 -6.79
CA VAL A 479 30.55 -26.97 -6.97
C VAL A 479 29.62 -25.99 -6.23
N THR A 480 28.65 -25.44 -6.97
CA THR A 480 27.80 -24.31 -6.52
C THR A 480 26.38 -24.72 -6.12
N SER A 481 25.88 -25.83 -6.65
CA SER A 481 24.53 -26.30 -6.38
C SER A 481 24.39 -27.80 -6.51
N LEU A 482 23.40 -28.38 -5.82
CA LEU A 482 23.06 -29.80 -5.84
C LEU A 482 21.56 -29.97 -6.05
N CYS A 483 21.19 -31.01 -6.81
CA CYS A 483 19.81 -31.41 -6.98
C CYS A 483 19.71 -32.95 -6.98
N TRP A 484 19.08 -33.51 -5.93
CA TRP A 484 18.76 -34.93 -5.85
C TRP A 484 17.50 -35.21 -6.66
N VAL A 485 17.62 -35.99 -7.70
CA VAL A 485 16.51 -36.28 -8.61
C VAL A 485 15.78 -37.54 -8.21
N ASP A 486 16.54 -38.62 -8.04
CA ASP A 486 16.06 -39.93 -7.65
C ASP A 486 17.23 -40.80 -7.11
N ASN A 487 16.94 -42.06 -6.70
CA ASN A 487 17.92 -43.00 -6.19
C ASN A 487 19.13 -43.26 -7.10
N ASN A 488 19.08 -42.81 -8.34
CA ASN A 488 20.09 -43.10 -9.36
C ASN A 488 20.84 -41.85 -9.83
N THR A 489 20.36 -40.64 -9.55
CA THR A 489 20.84 -39.44 -10.23
C THR A 489 20.98 -38.26 -9.28
N LEU A 490 22.20 -37.71 -9.19
CA LEU A 490 22.52 -36.44 -8.55
C LEU A 490 23.03 -35.48 -9.65
N PHE A 491 22.32 -34.34 -9.82
CA PHE A 491 22.82 -33.24 -10.63
C PHE A 491 23.56 -32.23 -9.75
N PHE A 492 24.58 -31.59 -10.33
CA PHE A 492 25.31 -30.53 -9.68
C PHE A 492 25.69 -29.41 -10.66
N GLY A 493 25.66 -28.20 -10.21
CA GLY A 493 26.16 -27.03 -10.93
C GLY A 493 27.60 -26.72 -10.52
N THR A 494 28.36 -26.11 -11.42
CA THR A 494 29.74 -25.68 -11.17
C THR A 494 29.92 -24.19 -11.49
N ALA A 495 30.96 -23.60 -10.95
CA ALA A 495 31.22 -22.18 -11.14
C ALA A 495 31.57 -21.82 -12.60
N ASN A 496 32.24 -22.73 -13.36
CA ASN A 496 32.74 -22.40 -14.69
C ASN A 496 32.65 -23.55 -15.72
N GLN A 497 32.17 -24.72 -15.33
CA GLN A 497 32.18 -25.92 -16.20
C GLN A 497 30.79 -26.46 -16.52
N GLY A 498 29.73 -25.71 -16.18
CA GLY A 498 28.37 -26.09 -16.49
C GLY A 498 27.76 -27.06 -15.48
N VAL A 499 26.87 -27.93 -15.97
CA VAL A 499 26.16 -28.92 -15.17
C VAL A 499 26.77 -30.29 -15.31
N GLY A 500 27.01 -30.96 -14.19
CA GLY A 500 27.40 -32.36 -14.12
C GLY A 500 26.27 -33.24 -13.58
N MET A 501 26.31 -34.50 -13.93
CA MET A 501 25.43 -35.56 -13.43
C MET A 501 26.29 -36.73 -12.90
N MET A 502 25.96 -37.19 -11.70
CA MET A 502 26.53 -38.43 -11.17
C MET A 502 25.47 -39.53 -11.18
N ASP A 503 25.81 -40.69 -11.80
CA ASP A 503 25.04 -41.91 -11.63
C ASP A 503 25.34 -42.51 -10.27
N MET A 504 24.34 -42.62 -9.41
CA MET A 504 24.51 -43.02 -8.03
C MET A 504 24.79 -44.51 -7.83
N ARG A 505 24.60 -45.34 -8.84
CA ARG A 505 24.89 -46.77 -8.81
C ARG A 505 26.35 -47.05 -9.19
N THR A 506 26.83 -46.34 -10.24
CA THR A 506 28.18 -46.56 -10.79
C THR A 506 29.21 -45.56 -10.25
N ARG A 507 28.75 -44.43 -9.68
CA ARG A 507 29.57 -43.27 -9.29
C ARG A 507 30.22 -42.59 -10.49
N GLU A 508 29.77 -42.89 -11.70
CA GLU A 508 30.25 -42.25 -12.92
C GLU A 508 29.71 -40.81 -12.99
N ILE A 509 30.61 -39.87 -13.28
CA ILE A 509 30.28 -38.45 -13.45
C ILE A 509 30.36 -38.10 -14.94
N LYS A 510 29.34 -37.41 -15.44
CA LYS A 510 29.25 -36.94 -16.83
C LYS A 510 28.90 -35.46 -16.87
N LYS A 511 29.52 -34.72 -17.79
CA LYS A 511 29.06 -33.38 -18.14
C LYS A 511 27.76 -33.46 -18.90
N ILE A 512 26.75 -32.69 -18.51
CA ILE A 512 25.52 -32.54 -19.30
C ILE A 512 25.84 -31.62 -20.48
N GLN A 513 26.00 -32.22 -21.65
CA GLN A 513 26.03 -31.47 -22.90
C GLN A 513 24.62 -31.49 -23.48
N GLY A 514 24.10 -30.34 -23.87
CA GLY A 514 22.84 -30.28 -24.61
C GLY A 514 22.91 -31.22 -25.83
N GLN A 515 22.09 -32.28 -25.83
CA GLN A 515 22.03 -33.19 -27.00
C GLN A 515 21.46 -32.40 -28.18
N SER A 516 22.25 -32.43 -29.26
CA SER A 516 21.91 -32.03 -30.64
C SER A 516 20.80 -30.99 -30.81
N GLY A 517 21.20 -29.78 -31.06
CA GLY A 517 20.46 -28.88 -31.93
C GLY A 517 19.89 -27.63 -31.31
N ASN A 518 19.48 -27.50 -30.06
CA ASN A 518 18.86 -26.23 -29.62
C ASN A 518 18.90 -25.87 -28.13
N VAL A 519 19.48 -26.66 -27.26
CA VAL A 519 19.60 -26.30 -25.83
C VAL A 519 21.07 -26.25 -25.42
N LYS A 520 21.69 -25.10 -25.61
CA LYS A 520 23.03 -24.79 -25.11
C LYS A 520 22.87 -23.87 -23.89
N LEU A 521 23.58 -24.17 -22.80
CA LEU A 521 23.68 -23.21 -21.70
C LEU A 521 24.23 -21.90 -22.24
N SER A 522 23.62 -20.78 -21.87
CA SER A 522 24.08 -19.45 -22.26
C SER A 522 25.41 -19.07 -21.58
N ASN A 523 25.70 -19.71 -20.43
CA ASN A 523 26.93 -19.53 -19.65
C ASN A 523 27.25 -20.85 -18.92
N ASP A 524 28.51 -21.17 -18.75
CA ASP A 524 28.98 -22.34 -17.99
C ASP A 524 29.06 -22.08 -16.46
N ALA A 525 28.83 -20.85 -16.00
CA ALA A 525 28.62 -20.56 -14.59
C ALA A 525 27.18 -20.93 -14.20
N VAL A 526 27.01 -21.92 -13.33
CA VAL A 526 25.71 -22.41 -12.88
C VAL A 526 25.54 -22.10 -11.41
N ASN A 527 24.64 -21.19 -11.08
CA ASN A 527 24.37 -20.81 -9.70
C ASN A 527 23.41 -21.78 -9.00
N HIS A 528 22.43 -22.34 -9.73
CA HIS A 528 21.45 -23.23 -9.15
C HIS A 528 20.95 -24.28 -10.14
N VAL A 529 20.71 -25.50 -9.63
CA VAL A 529 20.05 -26.60 -10.33
C VAL A 529 18.84 -27.02 -9.53
N TYR A 530 17.66 -27.06 -10.18
CA TYR A 530 16.40 -27.39 -9.54
C TYR A 530 15.65 -28.46 -10.34
N LYS A 531 14.92 -29.32 -9.63
CA LYS A 531 13.97 -30.26 -10.20
C LYS A 531 12.56 -29.73 -9.98
N ASP A 532 11.83 -29.55 -11.07
CA ASP A 532 10.41 -29.22 -11.05
C ASP A 532 9.54 -30.47 -10.79
#